data_19e7aeea78ef39719496fffc1bc790fc
#
_entry.id   19e7aeea78ef39719496fffc1bc790fc
#
_cell.length_a   1.000
_cell.length_b   1.000
_cell.length_c   1.000
_cell.angle_alpha   90.00
_cell.angle_beta   90.00
_cell.angle_gamma   90.00
#
_symmetry.space_group_name_H-M   'P 1'
#
loop_
_entity.id
_entity.type
_entity.pdbx_description
1 polymer ?
#
loop_
_entity_poly.entity_id
_entity_poly.type
_entity_poly.pdbx_seq_one_letter_code
_entity_poly.pdbx_strand_id
1 'polypeptide(L)'
;MKKISTAAAKQSRNFSEQKLTIGLDLGDRSSWYCVLEEAGAVLLEQKLATTPKAMREGFGGMPRSRIALETGMHSPWVSRLLRELGHEVIVAHARSVRLIGESRRKDDRLDAQTLARLARIDPQLLCPVKHRSAKAQADLTLIRARAGLVRARTALVNTARGLAKSYGERLRGCNVRNMNPEKAEGLSPELQKGTGAVAGGNRGAE
;
A
#
# COMPACT_ATOMS: atom_id res chain seq x y z
N MET A 1 -26.81 21.35 -4.68
CA MET A 1 -25.53 21.14 -3.93
C MET A 1 -25.88 21.10 -2.45
N LYS A 2 -25.95 19.90 -1.84
CA LYS A 2 -26.17 19.74 -0.40
C LYS A 2 -24.79 19.70 0.30
N LYS A 3 -24.54 20.69 1.16
CA LYS A 3 -23.38 20.74 2.04
C LYS A 3 -23.43 19.54 2.99
N ILE A 4 -22.44 18.65 2.91
CA ILE A 4 -22.24 17.61 3.90
C ILE A 4 -21.66 18.30 5.14
N SER A 5 -22.50 18.39 6.16
CA SER A 5 -22.16 18.93 7.48
C SER A 5 -21.05 18.10 8.11
N THR A 6 -19.90 18.72 8.31
CA THR A 6 -18.77 18.23 9.11
C THR A 6 -19.08 18.40 10.59
N ALA A 7 -20.02 17.63 11.09
CA ALA A 7 -20.24 17.48 12.53
C ALA A 7 -19.60 16.14 12.95
N ALA A 8 -18.27 16.12 13.00
CA ALA A 8 -17.55 15.18 13.86
C ALA A 8 -17.80 15.60 15.30
N ALA A 9 -18.96 15.23 15.81
CA ALA A 9 -19.28 15.41 17.22
C ALA A 9 -18.19 14.72 18.03
N LYS A 10 -17.47 15.52 18.82
CA LYS A 10 -16.64 15.08 19.94
C LYS A 10 -17.52 14.31 20.93
N GLN A 11 -17.81 13.05 20.63
CA GLN A 11 -18.18 12.09 21.64
C GLN A 11 -16.87 11.64 22.29
N SER A 12 -16.48 12.30 23.36
CA SER A 12 -15.57 11.73 24.35
C SER A 12 -16.26 10.52 24.95
N ARG A 13 -16.15 9.37 24.27
CA ARG A 13 -16.64 8.11 24.81
C ARG A 13 -15.64 7.69 25.89
N ASN A 14 -16.12 7.57 27.11
CA ASN A 14 -15.35 7.07 28.25
C ASN A 14 -15.06 5.59 28.05
N PHE A 15 -13.96 5.27 27.37
CA PHE A 15 -13.44 3.90 27.21
C PHE A 15 -12.45 3.53 28.32
N SER A 16 -12.42 4.25 29.44
CA SER A 16 -11.26 4.36 30.35
C SER A 16 -10.78 3.06 31.04
N GLU A 17 -11.51 1.95 30.96
CA GLU A 17 -11.08 0.67 31.60
C GLU A 17 -11.32 -0.60 30.78
N GLN A 18 -11.82 -0.48 29.55
CA GLN A 18 -12.20 -1.66 28.74
C GLN A 18 -11.04 -2.16 27.87
N LYS A 19 -10.83 -3.46 27.83
CA LYS A 19 -9.95 -4.12 26.84
C LYS A 19 -10.61 -4.08 25.46
N LEU A 20 -10.27 -3.07 24.68
CA LEU A 20 -10.78 -2.92 23.32
C LEU A 20 -9.97 -3.73 22.33
N THR A 21 -10.67 -4.34 21.35
CA THR A 21 -10.06 -4.93 20.17
C THR A 21 -10.56 -4.22 18.92
N ILE A 22 -9.63 -3.80 18.08
CA ILE A 22 -9.91 -2.98 16.90
C ILE A 22 -9.41 -3.72 15.67
N GLY A 23 -10.24 -3.87 14.67
CA GLY A 23 -9.83 -4.26 13.32
C GLY A 23 -9.76 -3.02 12.44
N LEU A 24 -8.69 -2.90 11.67
CA LEU A 24 -8.43 -1.76 10.80
C LEU A 24 -8.14 -2.26 9.39
N ASP A 25 -9.08 -2.03 8.48
CA ASP A 25 -8.88 -2.27 7.05
C ASP A 25 -8.32 -1.01 6.38
N LEU A 26 -7.15 -1.18 5.74
CA LEU A 26 -6.35 -0.10 5.18
C LEU A 26 -6.60 0.08 3.69
N GLY A 27 -7.45 1.03 3.33
CA GLY A 27 -7.59 1.49 1.95
C GLY A 27 -6.57 2.57 1.56
N ASP A 28 -6.47 2.88 0.28
CA ASP A 28 -5.52 3.85 -0.26
C ASP A 28 -5.76 5.28 0.26
N ARG A 29 -6.99 5.75 0.20
CA ARG A 29 -7.36 7.12 0.63
C ARG A 29 -8.09 7.15 1.96
N SER A 30 -8.79 6.08 2.28
CA SER A 30 -9.59 5.96 3.49
C SER A 30 -9.58 4.53 3.99
N SER A 31 -9.60 4.40 5.30
CA SER A 31 -9.60 3.12 6.02
C SER A 31 -10.88 2.98 6.83
N TRP A 32 -11.32 1.75 7.04
CA TRP A 32 -12.40 1.43 7.96
C TRP A 32 -11.84 0.81 9.24
N TYR A 33 -12.45 1.12 10.37
CA TYR A 33 -12.14 0.43 11.61
C TYR A 33 -13.40 0.05 12.38
N CYS A 34 -13.32 -1.09 13.05
CA CYS A 34 -14.35 -1.63 13.92
C CYS A 34 -13.76 -1.82 15.32
N VAL A 35 -14.43 -1.28 16.33
CA VAL A 35 -14.05 -1.40 17.74
C VAL A 35 -14.99 -2.39 18.41
N LEU A 36 -14.42 -3.42 19.02
CA LEU A 36 -15.14 -4.40 19.82
C LEU A 36 -14.81 -4.22 21.29
N GLU A 37 -15.82 -4.35 22.15
CA GLU A 37 -15.62 -4.53 23.58
C GLU A 37 -15.12 -5.94 23.91
N GLU A 38 -14.80 -6.18 25.19
CA GLU A 38 -14.30 -7.48 25.69
C GLU A 38 -15.26 -8.62 25.43
N ALA A 39 -16.57 -8.42 25.52
CA ALA A 39 -17.60 -9.41 25.19
C ALA A 39 -17.74 -9.67 23.68
N GLY A 40 -17.20 -8.81 22.82
CA GLY A 40 -17.23 -8.92 21.37
C GLY A 40 -18.37 -8.18 20.68
N ALA A 41 -19.13 -7.38 21.43
CA ALA A 41 -20.12 -6.50 20.82
C ALA A 41 -19.42 -5.33 20.11
N VAL A 42 -20.01 -4.89 19.01
CA VAL A 42 -19.51 -3.76 18.22
C VAL A 42 -19.87 -2.46 18.91
N LEU A 43 -18.86 -1.71 19.36
CA LEU A 43 -19.05 -0.39 19.98
C LEU A 43 -19.04 0.74 18.95
N LEU A 44 -18.21 0.60 17.93
CA LEU A 44 -18.01 1.64 16.92
C LEU A 44 -17.55 1.04 15.61
N GLU A 45 -18.13 1.53 14.53
CA GLU A 45 -17.62 1.34 13.18
C GLU A 45 -17.50 2.71 12.52
N GLN A 46 -16.34 3.02 12.01
CA GLN A 46 -16.10 4.34 11.43
C GLN A 46 -15.06 4.31 10.32
N LYS A 47 -15.23 5.22 9.39
CA LYS A 47 -14.28 5.50 8.31
C LYS A 47 -13.41 6.70 8.68
N LEU A 48 -12.11 6.62 8.36
CA LEU A 48 -11.17 7.72 8.53
C LEU A 48 -10.25 7.83 7.31
N ALA A 49 -9.63 8.99 7.13
CA ALA A 49 -8.63 9.17 6.08
C ALA A 49 -7.36 8.36 6.37
N THR A 50 -6.75 7.74 5.35
CA THR A 50 -5.49 7.01 5.50
C THR A 50 -4.32 7.99 5.52
N THR A 51 -4.24 8.81 6.57
CA THR A 51 -3.18 9.80 6.80
C THR A 51 -2.65 9.72 8.23
N PRO A 52 -1.36 10.08 8.47
CA PRO A 52 -0.80 10.10 9.82
C PRO A 52 -1.60 10.98 10.80
N LYS A 53 -2.13 12.11 10.33
CA LYS A 53 -2.95 13.02 11.13
C LYS A 53 -4.24 12.35 11.59
N ALA A 54 -5.02 11.81 10.65
CA ALA A 54 -6.30 11.16 10.98
C ALA A 54 -6.12 9.93 11.87
N MET A 55 -5.04 9.16 11.68
CA MET A 55 -4.71 8.02 12.55
C MET A 55 -4.38 8.47 13.98
N ARG A 56 -3.62 9.57 14.16
CA ARG A 56 -3.36 10.14 15.50
C ARG A 56 -4.64 10.67 16.16
N GLU A 57 -5.47 11.37 15.42
CA GLU A 57 -6.76 11.91 15.92
C GLU A 57 -7.75 10.77 16.25
N GLY A 58 -7.80 9.72 15.45
CA GLY A 58 -8.72 8.60 15.65
C GLY A 58 -8.33 7.68 16.80
N PHE A 59 -7.03 7.41 16.97
CA PHE A 59 -6.55 6.41 17.93
C PHE A 59 -5.80 6.99 19.13
N GLY A 60 -5.26 8.22 19.03
CA GLY A 60 -4.43 8.80 20.09
C GLY A 60 -5.16 9.08 21.41
N GLY A 61 -6.48 9.25 21.36
CA GLY A 61 -7.33 9.43 22.57
C GLY A 61 -7.96 8.13 23.08
N MET A 62 -7.71 6.98 22.43
CA MET A 62 -8.25 5.70 22.87
C MET A 62 -7.38 5.07 23.96
N PRO A 63 -7.94 4.28 24.89
CA PRO A 63 -7.14 3.50 25.82
C PRO A 63 -6.28 2.49 25.07
N ARG A 64 -5.24 1.99 25.73
CA ARG A 64 -4.40 0.94 25.15
C ARG A 64 -5.25 -0.22 24.66
N SER A 65 -5.29 -0.42 23.36
CA SER A 65 -6.14 -1.38 22.69
C SER A 65 -5.31 -2.36 21.86
N ARG A 66 -5.86 -3.54 21.58
CA ARG A 66 -5.33 -4.45 20.57
C ARG A 66 -5.85 -4.04 19.20
N ILE A 67 -4.96 -3.77 18.24
CA ILE A 67 -5.32 -3.32 16.90
C ILE A 67 -4.76 -4.31 15.87
N ALA A 68 -5.65 -4.94 15.10
CA ALA A 68 -5.28 -5.81 13.99
C ALA A 68 -5.47 -5.10 12.66
N LEU A 69 -4.49 -5.22 11.77
CA LEU A 69 -4.54 -4.69 10.41
C LEU A 69 -3.87 -5.66 9.43
N GLU A 70 -4.29 -5.65 8.16
CA GLU A 70 -3.72 -6.53 7.13
C GLU A 70 -2.41 -5.96 6.56
N THR A 71 -1.52 -6.87 6.10
CA THR A 71 -0.32 -6.47 5.36
C THR A 71 -0.68 -5.77 4.05
N GLY A 72 -0.15 -4.57 3.84
CA GLY A 72 -0.37 -3.77 2.63
C GLY A 72 0.65 -2.63 2.52
N MET A 73 0.47 -1.76 1.55
CA MET A 73 1.39 -0.64 1.30
C MET A 73 1.47 0.33 2.48
N HIS A 74 0.35 0.56 3.17
CA HIS A 74 0.27 1.46 4.33
C HIS A 74 0.62 0.79 5.66
N SER A 75 0.53 -0.54 5.76
CA SER A 75 0.70 -1.26 7.03
C SER A 75 2.04 -1.01 7.74
N PRO A 76 3.19 -0.78 7.07
CA PRO A 76 4.44 -0.53 7.77
C PRO A 76 4.45 0.76 8.59
N TRP A 77 3.98 1.88 8.02
CA TRP A 77 3.96 3.15 8.73
C TRP A 77 2.82 3.23 9.74
N VAL A 78 1.63 2.70 9.40
CA VAL A 78 0.48 2.67 10.30
C VAL A 78 0.80 1.85 11.55
N SER A 79 1.37 0.66 11.39
CA SER A 79 1.71 -0.20 12.53
C SER A 79 2.76 0.43 13.46
N ARG A 80 3.71 1.21 12.94
CA ARG A 80 4.66 1.96 13.76
C ARG A 80 3.95 3.07 14.53
N LEU A 81 3.16 3.89 13.86
CA LEU A 81 2.42 4.98 14.45
C LEU A 81 1.48 4.50 15.57
N LEU A 82 0.73 3.43 15.35
CA LEU A 82 -0.17 2.89 16.37
C LEU A 82 0.60 2.34 17.58
N ARG A 83 1.79 1.74 17.39
CA ARG A 83 2.66 1.34 18.51
C ARG A 83 3.22 2.55 19.27
N GLU A 84 3.59 3.62 18.56
CA GLU A 84 4.01 4.89 19.18
C GLU A 84 2.90 5.48 20.05
N LEU A 85 1.62 5.29 19.69
CA LEU A 85 0.46 5.68 20.47
C LEU A 85 0.17 4.73 21.66
N GLY A 86 0.96 3.67 21.83
CA GLY A 86 0.86 2.74 22.96
C GLY A 86 -0.04 1.53 22.74
N HIS A 87 -0.55 1.30 21.52
CA HIS A 87 -1.41 0.17 21.22
C HIS A 87 -0.61 -1.13 21.00
N GLU A 88 -1.25 -2.28 21.27
CA GLU A 88 -0.78 -3.61 20.86
C GLU A 88 -1.17 -3.83 19.39
N VAL A 89 -0.19 -3.88 18.48
CA VAL A 89 -0.46 -3.94 17.04
C VAL A 89 -0.10 -5.28 16.45
N ILE A 90 -1.09 -5.94 15.86
CA ILE A 90 -0.99 -7.19 15.12
C ILE A 90 -1.08 -6.89 13.63
N VAL A 91 -0.06 -7.27 12.88
CA VAL A 91 -0.09 -7.17 11.42
C VAL A 91 -0.40 -8.55 10.86
N ALA A 92 -1.61 -8.71 10.35
CA ALA A 92 -2.12 -9.97 9.83
C ALA A 92 -1.53 -10.31 8.46
N HIS A 93 -1.24 -11.59 8.24
CA HIS A 93 -0.82 -12.05 6.91
C HIS A 93 -2.03 -12.13 5.97
N ALA A 94 -1.97 -11.44 4.81
CA ALA A 94 -3.07 -11.32 3.87
C ALA A 94 -3.72 -12.66 3.44
N ARG A 95 -2.94 -13.72 3.28
CA ARG A 95 -3.47 -15.05 2.92
C ARG A 95 -4.34 -15.66 4.02
N SER A 96 -3.96 -15.47 5.28
CA SER A 96 -4.68 -16.05 6.41
C SER A 96 -6.03 -15.38 6.60
N VAL A 97 -6.10 -14.08 6.42
CA VAL A 97 -7.37 -13.34 6.47
C VAL A 97 -8.32 -13.78 5.36
N ARG A 98 -7.82 -13.97 4.13
CA ARG A 98 -8.63 -14.44 2.99
C ARG A 98 -9.20 -15.83 3.15
N LEU A 99 -8.45 -16.76 3.74
CA LEU A 99 -8.92 -18.14 3.97
C LEU A 99 -10.08 -18.22 4.97
N ILE A 100 -10.18 -17.25 5.87
CA ILE A 100 -11.21 -17.21 6.93
C ILE A 100 -12.40 -16.34 6.51
N GLY A 101 -12.20 -15.40 5.60
CA GLY A 101 -13.19 -14.38 5.18
C GLY A 101 -13.66 -14.53 3.74
N GLU A 102 -13.95 -15.75 3.22
CA GLU A 102 -14.54 -15.94 1.89
C GLU A 102 -15.97 -15.37 1.81
N SER A 103 -16.08 -14.06 1.89
CA SER A 103 -17.31 -13.33 1.56
C SER A 103 -17.31 -13.02 0.06
N ARG A 104 -18.35 -13.42 -0.65
CA ARG A 104 -18.58 -13.08 -2.06
C ARG A 104 -18.81 -11.58 -2.31
N ARG A 105 -18.98 -10.79 -1.27
CA ARG A 105 -19.09 -9.32 -1.30
C ARG A 105 -17.87 -8.71 -0.63
N LYS A 106 -17.10 -7.98 -1.40
CA LYS A 106 -16.02 -7.12 -0.87
C LYS A 106 -16.68 -5.92 -0.19
N ASP A 107 -16.52 -5.85 1.13
CA ASP A 107 -16.99 -4.74 1.97
C ASP A 107 -15.91 -4.44 3.02
N ASP A 108 -15.23 -3.31 2.86
CA ASP A 108 -14.13 -2.86 3.72
C ASP A 108 -14.56 -2.78 5.21
N ARG A 109 -15.85 -2.53 5.47
CA ARG A 109 -16.42 -2.53 6.82
C ARG A 109 -16.44 -3.94 7.42
N LEU A 110 -16.88 -4.93 6.65
CA LEU A 110 -16.90 -6.34 7.07
C LEU A 110 -15.49 -6.87 7.25
N ASP A 111 -14.53 -6.43 6.44
CA ASP A 111 -13.14 -6.81 6.55
C ASP A 111 -12.54 -6.29 7.86
N ALA A 112 -12.81 -5.02 8.22
CA ALA A 112 -12.42 -4.46 9.52
C ALA A 112 -13.07 -5.22 10.70
N GLN A 113 -14.35 -5.56 10.60
CA GLN A 113 -15.04 -6.32 11.65
C GLN A 113 -14.46 -7.74 11.79
N THR A 114 -14.15 -8.41 10.69
CA THR A 114 -13.54 -9.75 10.68
C THR A 114 -12.16 -9.72 11.34
N LEU A 115 -11.32 -8.74 11.00
CA LEU A 115 -10.02 -8.54 11.65
C LEU A 115 -10.15 -8.35 13.16
N ALA A 116 -11.11 -7.54 13.61
CA ALA A 116 -11.36 -7.31 15.03
C ALA A 116 -11.77 -8.61 15.74
N ARG A 117 -12.71 -9.38 15.16
CA ARG A 117 -13.18 -10.63 15.73
C ARG A 117 -12.09 -11.68 15.84
N LEU A 118 -11.29 -11.87 14.78
CA LEU A 118 -10.17 -12.80 14.77
C LEU A 118 -9.11 -12.42 15.82
N ALA A 119 -8.74 -11.14 15.86
CA ALA A 119 -7.78 -10.64 16.84
C ALA A 119 -8.25 -10.78 18.28
N ARG A 120 -9.57 -10.75 18.51
CA ARG A 120 -10.16 -10.94 19.84
C ARG A 120 -10.16 -12.41 20.25
N ILE A 121 -10.56 -13.32 19.35
CA ILE A 121 -10.68 -14.75 19.64
C ILE A 121 -9.30 -15.38 19.81
N ASP A 122 -8.47 -15.28 18.79
CA ASP A 122 -7.10 -15.80 18.81
C ASP A 122 -6.22 -15.01 17.80
N PRO A 123 -5.29 -14.19 18.27
CA PRO A 123 -4.36 -13.47 17.42
C PRO A 123 -3.52 -14.35 16.49
N GLN A 124 -3.29 -15.62 16.84
CA GLN A 124 -2.50 -16.55 16.03
C GLN A 124 -3.19 -16.92 14.73
N LEU A 125 -4.54 -16.88 14.68
CA LEU A 125 -5.30 -17.07 13.45
C LEU A 125 -4.95 -16.06 12.35
N LEU A 126 -4.46 -14.89 12.75
CA LEU A 126 -4.00 -13.84 11.83
C LEU A 126 -2.60 -14.09 11.27
N CYS A 127 -1.90 -15.15 11.73
CA CYS A 127 -0.50 -15.44 11.37
C CYS A 127 0.37 -14.17 11.42
N PRO A 128 0.59 -13.59 12.61
CA PRO A 128 1.22 -12.28 12.76
C PRO A 128 2.58 -12.18 12.09
N VAL A 129 2.79 -11.10 11.33
CA VAL A 129 4.06 -10.81 10.67
C VAL A 129 4.72 -9.57 11.25
N LYS A 130 6.05 -9.54 11.23
CA LYS A 130 6.84 -8.39 11.64
C LYS A 130 7.28 -7.60 10.40
N HIS A 131 6.97 -6.32 10.37
CA HIS A 131 7.57 -5.42 9.39
C HIS A 131 9.06 -5.20 9.66
N ARG A 132 9.80 -4.94 8.60
CA ARG A 132 11.20 -4.53 8.67
C ARG A 132 11.34 -3.24 9.48
N SER A 133 12.53 -3.02 10.04
CA SER A 133 12.86 -1.75 10.68
C SER A 133 12.72 -0.57 9.69
N ALA A 134 12.57 0.65 10.19
CA ALA A 134 12.47 1.84 9.35
C ALA A 134 13.71 2.01 8.44
N LYS A 135 14.91 1.74 8.98
CA LYS A 135 16.17 1.74 8.23
C LYS A 135 16.14 0.71 7.09
N ALA A 136 15.85 -0.55 7.39
CA ALA A 136 15.79 -1.61 6.38
C ALA A 136 14.69 -1.37 5.33
N GLN A 137 13.61 -0.67 5.70
CA GLN A 137 12.57 -0.26 4.75
C GLN A 137 13.07 0.85 3.82
N ALA A 138 13.82 1.83 4.33
CA ALA A 138 14.43 2.90 3.53
C ALA A 138 15.43 2.31 2.51
N ASP A 139 16.32 1.42 2.95
CA ASP A 139 17.29 0.73 2.09
C ASP A 139 16.57 -0.06 0.97
N LEU A 140 15.51 -0.79 1.34
CA LEU A 140 14.70 -1.54 0.38
C LEU A 140 13.97 -0.63 -0.62
N THR A 141 13.57 0.58 -0.22
CA THR A 141 12.94 1.55 -1.12
C THR A 141 13.91 1.98 -2.21
N LEU A 142 15.17 2.26 -1.86
CA LEU A 142 16.21 2.58 -2.84
C LEU A 142 16.45 1.44 -3.83
N ILE A 143 16.57 0.21 -3.33
CA ILE A 143 16.77 -0.98 -4.17
C ILE A 143 15.57 -1.17 -5.13
N ARG A 144 14.34 -1.00 -4.63
CA ARG A 144 13.12 -1.12 -5.44
C ARG A 144 12.99 -0.02 -6.49
N ALA A 145 13.34 1.21 -6.15
CA ALA A 145 13.37 2.32 -7.10
C ALA A 145 14.36 2.03 -8.23
N ARG A 146 15.59 1.64 -7.89
CA ARG A 146 16.60 1.22 -8.89
C ARG A 146 16.10 0.07 -9.76
N ALA A 147 15.53 -0.97 -9.17
CA ALA A 147 14.99 -2.10 -9.93
C ALA A 147 13.83 -1.68 -10.86
N GLY A 148 13.01 -0.71 -10.44
CA GLY A 148 11.96 -0.10 -11.27
C GLY A 148 12.54 0.61 -12.49
N LEU A 149 13.53 1.47 -12.30
CA LEU A 149 14.22 2.18 -13.38
C LEU A 149 14.89 1.22 -14.37
N VAL A 150 15.57 0.19 -13.87
CA VAL A 150 16.19 -0.84 -14.75
C VAL A 150 15.14 -1.55 -15.59
N ARG A 151 13.99 -1.94 -15.01
CA ARG A 151 12.89 -2.54 -15.77
C ARG A 151 12.31 -1.60 -16.82
N ALA A 152 12.06 -0.34 -16.47
CA ALA A 152 11.55 0.66 -17.39
C ALA A 152 12.52 0.86 -18.57
N ARG A 153 13.81 1.02 -18.29
CA ARG A 153 14.86 1.14 -19.31
C ARG A 153 14.90 -0.09 -20.25
N THR A 154 14.82 -1.29 -19.68
CA THR A 154 14.80 -2.53 -20.48
C THR A 154 13.56 -2.59 -21.37
N ALA A 155 12.39 -2.20 -20.85
CA ALA A 155 11.15 -2.17 -21.61
C ALA A 155 11.24 -1.18 -22.79
N LEU A 156 11.78 0.01 -22.58
CA LEU A 156 11.99 1.03 -23.61
C LEU A 156 12.89 0.49 -24.75
N VAL A 157 14.03 -0.11 -24.41
CA VAL A 157 14.94 -0.68 -25.40
C VAL A 157 14.28 -1.82 -26.20
N ASN A 158 13.53 -2.68 -25.52
CA ASN A 158 12.82 -3.78 -26.19
C ASN A 158 11.71 -3.24 -27.11
N THR A 159 11.01 -2.18 -26.72
CA THR A 159 10.01 -1.49 -27.56
C THR A 159 10.67 -0.94 -28.81
N ALA A 160 11.76 -0.18 -28.68
CA ALA A 160 12.49 0.36 -29.84
C ALA A 160 12.94 -0.72 -30.82
N ARG A 161 13.49 -1.83 -30.28
CA ARG A 161 13.88 -3.00 -31.08
C ARG A 161 12.69 -3.66 -31.78
N GLY A 162 11.55 -3.75 -31.08
CA GLY A 162 10.31 -4.31 -31.65
C GLY A 162 9.79 -3.45 -32.80
N LEU A 163 9.78 -2.14 -32.63
CA LEU A 163 9.39 -1.20 -33.67
C LEU A 163 10.29 -1.32 -34.91
N ALA A 164 11.62 -1.33 -34.73
CA ALA A 164 12.53 -1.50 -35.86
C ALA A 164 12.29 -2.82 -36.61
N LYS A 165 12.07 -3.91 -35.89
CA LYS A 165 11.78 -5.24 -36.49
C LYS A 165 10.48 -5.26 -37.29
N SER A 166 9.45 -4.55 -36.88
CA SER A 166 8.17 -4.50 -37.61
C SER A 166 8.28 -3.83 -38.99
N TYR A 167 9.37 -3.08 -39.22
CA TYR A 167 9.70 -2.47 -40.51
C TYR A 167 10.81 -3.27 -41.27
N GLY A 168 11.19 -4.45 -40.78
CA GLY A 168 12.28 -5.23 -41.33
C GLY A 168 13.68 -4.70 -41.00
N GLU A 169 13.78 -3.70 -40.16
CA GLU A 169 15.03 -3.04 -39.77
C GLU A 169 15.55 -3.57 -38.42
N ARG A 170 16.79 -3.23 -38.06
CA ARG A 170 17.41 -3.64 -36.81
C ARG A 170 18.25 -2.53 -36.19
N LEU A 171 18.05 -2.26 -34.90
CA LEU A 171 18.97 -1.47 -34.08
C LEU A 171 20.24 -2.27 -33.81
N ARG A 172 21.29 -2.06 -34.62
CA ARG A 172 22.57 -2.77 -34.49
C ARG A 172 23.38 -2.27 -33.29
N GLY A 173 24.06 -3.18 -32.60
CA GLY A 173 24.93 -2.84 -31.47
C GLY A 173 24.20 -2.14 -30.29
N CYS A 174 22.87 -2.17 -30.25
CA CYS A 174 22.07 -1.57 -29.22
C CYS A 174 21.75 -2.55 -28.09
N ASN A 175 22.03 -2.14 -26.86
CA ASN A 175 21.65 -2.85 -25.66
C ASN A 175 21.13 -1.86 -24.60
N VAL A 176 20.70 -2.37 -23.45
CA VAL A 176 20.12 -1.54 -22.38
C VAL A 176 21.10 -0.48 -21.84
N ARG A 177 22.40 -0.70 -21.92
CA ARG A 177 23.42 0.22 -21.39
C ARG A 177 23.81 1.32 -22.38
N ASN A 178 23.74 1.07 -23.69
CA ASN A 178 24.23 1.99 -24.71
C ASN A 178 23.13 2.55 -25.63
N MET A 179 21.85 2.39 -25.28
CA MET A 179 20.76 2.97 -26.03
C MET A 179 20.81 4.50 -25.92
N ASN A 180 20.94 5.15 -27.07
CA ASN A 180 20.90 6.60 -27.24
C ASN A 180 20.23 6.97 -28.58
N PRO A 181 19.84 8.24 -28.84
CA PRO A 181 19.19 8.64 -30.08
C PRO A 181 20.02 8.36 -31.31
N GLU A 182 21.36 8.49 -31.26
CA GLU A 182 22.28 8.23 -32.37
C GLU A 182 22.16 6.79 -32.90
N LYS A 183 21.79 5.84 -32.06
CA LYS A 183 21.53 4.44 -32.49
C LYS A 183 20.33 4.30 -33.44
N ALA A 184 19.45 5.32 -33.48
CA ALA A 184 18.31 5.36 -34.38
C ALA A 184 18.63 6.01 -35.72
N GLU A 185 19.76 6.71 -35.89
CA GLU A 185 20.13 7.43 -37.12
C GLU A 185 20.26 6.52 -38.35
N GLY A 186 20.56 5.22 -38.15
CA GLY A 186 20.63 4.24 -39.23
C GLY A 186 19.30 3.61 -39.65
N LEU A 187 18.17 4.07 -39.06
CA LEU A 187 16.83 3.60 -39.39
C LEU A 187 16.15 4.53 -40.41
N SER A 188 15.04 4.05 -41.00
CA SER A 188 14.20 4.88 -41.88
C SER A 188 13.68 6.13 -41.16
N PRO A 189 13.41 7.26 -41.87
CA PRO A 189 12.97 8.52 -41.26
C PRO A 189 11.73 8.39 -40.40
N GLU A 190 10.81 7.52 -40.78
CA GLU A 190 9.58 7.22 -40.04
C GLU A 190 9.86 6.61 -38.69
N LEU A 191 10.82 5.68 -38.63
CA LEU A 191 11.25 5.01 -37.43
C LEU A 191 12.12 5.87 -36.53
N GLN A 192 12.94 6.77 -37.10
CA GLN A 192 13.80 7.67 -36.32
C GLN A 192 12.98 8.51 -35.35
N LYS A 193 11.82 9.03 -35.76
CA LYS A 193 10.92 9.82 -34.90
C LYS A 193 10.41 9.01 -33.71
N GLY A 194 9.91 7.80 -33.93
CA GLY A 194 9.38 6.92 -32.89
C GLY A 194 10.44 6.36 -31.96
N THR A 195 11.52 5.82 -32.53
CA THR A 195 12.63 5.23 -31.74
C THR A 195 13.50 6.26 -31.06
N GLY A 196 13.65 7.47 -31.65
CA GLY A 196 14.35 8.59 -31.03
C GLY A 196 13.66 9.10 -29.76
N ALA A 197 12.33 9.17 -29.76
CA ALA A 197 11.55 9.50 -28.56
C ALA A 197 11.75 8.48 -27.43
N VAL A 198 11.75 7.18 -27.75
CA VAL A 198 12.03 6.10 -26.81
C VAL A 198 13.46 6.15 -26.28
N ALA A 199 14.44 6.45 -27.13
CA ALA A 199 15.84 6.57 -26.77
C ALA A 199 16.14 7.82 -25.93
N GLY A 200 15.44 8.93 -26.18
CA GLY A 200 15.52 10.17 -25.41
C GLY A 200 15.03 10.01 -23.97
N GLY A 201 13.97 9.24 -23.75
CA GLY A 201 13.44 8.90 -22.43
C GLY A 201 14.41 8.09 -21.55
N ASN A 202 15.48 7.55 -22.13
CA ASN A 202 16.50 6.77 -21.42
C ASN A 202 17.58 7.65 -20.73
N ARG A 203 17.72 8.94 -21.09
CA ARG A 203 18.75 9.84 -20.53
C ARG A 203 18.44 10.38 -19.13
N GLY A 204 17.22 10.26 -18.63
CA GLY A 204 16.84 10.73 -17.30
C GLY A 204 16.99 9.69 -16.18
N ALA A 205 17.66 8.57 -16.43
CA ALA A 205 17.74 7.43 -15.49
C ALA A 205 19.19 7.11 -15.03
N GLU A 206 20.14 8.04 -15.21
CA GLU A 206 21.51 7.96 -14.66
C GLU A 206 21.62 8.61 -13.29
#